data_27995354209917ae40e2225116aa28ce
#
_entry.id   27995354209917ae40e2225116aa28ce
#
_cell.length_a   1.000
_cell.length_b   1.000
_cell.length_c   1.000
_cell.angle_alpha   90.00
_cell.angle_beta   90.00
_cell.angle_gamma   90.00
#
_symmetry.space_group_name_H-M   'P 1'
#
loop_
_entity.id
_entity.type
_entity.pdbx_description
1 polymer ?
#
loop_
_entity_poly.entity_id
_entity_poly.type
_entity_poly.pdbx_seq_one_letter_code
_entity_poly.pdbx_strand_id
1 'polypeptide(L)'
;MTLTIVSVSTPLVAVVMGSDSDWTVMEAAAAALAEFGIAHEVEIVSAHRTPERMIEFGRTAVDRGLKVIIAGAGGAAHLPGMLAAVTTLPVIGVPVALAKLDGLDSLLSIVQMPAGVPVATVSIGGARNAGLLAARILSTSDSELAEKLATFALGLEQLVADKNAALASKL
;
A
#
# COMPACT_ATOMS: atom_id res chain seq x y z
N MET A 1 34.85 -13.82 -17.89
CA MET A 1 33.56 -13.11 -18.05
C MET A 1 32.75 -13.39 -16.80
N THR A 2 32.82 -12.51 -15.79
CA THR A 2 32.24 -12.72 -14.46
C THR A 2 30.78 -12.32 -14.54
N LEU A 3 29.85 -13.28 -14.45
CA LEU A 3 28.42 -13.02 -14.33
C LEU A 3 28.18 -12.33 -12.97
N THR A 4 27.87 -11.03 -13.00
CA THR A 4 27.37 -10.32 -11.84
C THR A 4 25.94 -10.81 -11.61
N ILE A 5 25.74 -11.65 -10.59
CA ILE A 5 24.40 -12.03 -10.11
C ILE A 5 23.84 -10.77 -9.45
N VAL A 6 22.91 -10.09 -10.13
CA VAL A 6 22.05 -9.09 -9.51
C VAL A 6 21.13 -9.85 -8.55
N SER A 7 21.41 -9.76 -7.26
CA SER A 7 20.52 -10.28 -6.23
C SER A 7 19.18 -9.56 -6.36
N VAL A 8 18.19 -10.22 -6.95
CA VAL A 8 16.80 -9.75 -6.89
C VAL A 8 16.36 -9.99 -5.45
N SER A 9 16.32 -8.94 -4.64
CA SER A 9 15.82 -9.05 -3.26
C SER A 9 14.38 -9.55 -3.29
N THR A 10 14.07 -10.55 -2.44
CA THR A 10 12.71 -11.06 -2.28
C THR A 10 11.78 -9.90 -1.88
N PRO A 11 10.63 -9.70 -2.56
CA PRO A 11 9.72 -8.63 -2.22
C PRO A 11 9.15 -8.80 -0.81
N LEU A 12 9.14 -7.72 -0.03
CA LEU A 12 8.57 -7.66 1.31
C LEU A 12 7.12 -7.16 1.30
N VAL A 13 6.76 -6.38 0.30
CA VAL A 13 5.43 -5.79 0.17
C VAL A 13 4.86 -6.12 -1.21
N ALA A 14 3.60 -6.53 -1.26
CA ALA A 14 2.86 -6.62 -2.50
C ALA A 14 1.95 -5.40 -2.66
N VAL A 15 1.97 -4.77 -3.83
CA VAL A 15 1.03 -3.73 -4.26
C VAL A 15 0.11 -4.37 -5.30
N VAL A 16 -1.13 -4.66 -4.90
CA VAL A 16 -2.09 -5.35 -5.78
C VAL A 16 -3.32 -4.49 -6.05
N MET A 17 -3.93 -4.69 -7.21
CA MET A 17 -5.10 -3.93 -7.63
C MET A 17 -6.05 -4.77 -8.47
N GLY A 18 -7.34 -4.39 -8.48
CA GLY A 18 -8.39 -5.13 -9.19
C GLY A 18 -8.35 -4.96 -10.72
N SER A 19 -7.75 -3.87 -11.21
CA SER A 19 -7.64 -3.51 -12.62
C SER A 19 -6.39 -2.65 -12.86
N ASP A 20 -5.92 -2.64 -14.11
CA ASP A 20 -4.87 -1.75 -14.59
C ASP A 20 -5.24 -0.26 -14.49
N SER A 21 -6.53 0.06 -14.58
CA SER A 21 -7.04 1.42 -14.37
C SER A 21 -6.75 1.97 -12.97
N ASP A 22 -6.60 1.11 -11.97
CA ASP A 22 -6.32 1.51 -10.59
C ASP A 22 -4.84 1.94 -10.41
N TRP A 23 -3.99 1.63 -11.38
CA TRP A 23 -2.56 1.94 -11.33
C TRP A 23 -2.28 3.43 -11.19
N THR A 24 -3.07 4.29 -11.81
CA THR A 24 -2.93 5.76 -11.71
C THR A 24 -2.99 6.28 -10.26
N VAL A 25 -3.62 5.52 -9.37
CA VAL A 25 -3.64 5.78 -7.93
C VAL A 25 -2.57 4.96 -7.22
N MET A 26 -2.46 3.67 -7.55
CA MET A 26 -1.63 2.71 -6.81
C MET A 26 -0.12 2.89 -7.02
N GLU A 27 0.31 3.51 -8.13
CA GLU A 27 1.73 3.83 -8.38
C GLU A 27 2.35 4.66 -7.24
N ALA A 28 1.57 5.50 -6.56
CA ALA A 28 2.04 6.28 -5.42
C ALA A 28 2.44 5.42 -4.20
N ALA A 29 1.86 4.21 -4.05
CA ALA A 29 2.29 3.26 -3.03
C ALA A 29 3.63 2.63 -3.39
N ALA A 30 3.80 2.19 -4.63
CA ALA A 30 5.07 1.64 -5.13
C ALA A 30 6.20 2.68 -5.06
N ALA A 31 5.92 3.93 -5.45
CA ALA A 31 6.88 5.03 -5.35
C ALA A 31 7.30 5.31 -3.90
N ALA A 32 6.35 5.29 -2.95
CA ALA A 32 6.67 5.45 -1.54
C ALA A 32 7.55 4.30 -1.00
N LEU A 33 7.28 3.06 -1.39
CA LEU A 33 8.13 1.92 -1.01
C LEU A 33 9.54 2.03 -1.60
N ALA A 34 9.66 2.44 -2.87
CA ALA A 34 10.94 2.66 -3.54
C ALA A 34 11.76 3.77 -2.87
N GLU A 35 11.12 4.86 -2.42
CA GLU A 35 11.76 5.97 -1.69
C GLU A 35 12.49 5.48 -0.43
N PHE A 36 11.96 4.48 0.25
CA PHE A 36 12.58 3.87 1.44
C PHE A 36 13.45 2.64 1.13
N GLY A 37 13.61 2.29 -0.14
CA GLY A 37 14.40 1.13 -0.57
C GLY A 37 13.76 -0.22 -0.25
N ILE A 38 12.43 -0.26 -0.08
CA ILE A 38 11.68 -1.48 0.23
C ILE A 38 11.40 -2.27 -1.04
N ALA A 39 11.90 -3.51 -1.08
CA ALA A 39 11.62 -4.43 -2.18
C ALA A 39 10.12 -4.77 -2.22
N HIS A 40 9.50 -4.59 -3.38
CA HIS A 40 8.08 -4.82 -3.56
C HIS A 40 7.77 -5.40 -4.94
N GLU A 41 6.64 -6.07 -5.05
CA GLU A 41 6.06 -6.53 -6.30
C GLU A 41 4.76 -5.78 -6.60
N VAL A 42 4.40 -5.71 -7.88
CA VAL A 42 3.14 -5.09 -8.34
C VAL A 42 2.41 -6.09 -9.22
N GLU A 43 1.13 -6.37 -8.91
CA GLU A 43 0.33 -7.33 -9.67
C GLU A 43 -1.14 -6.90 -9.78
N ILE A 44 -1.78 -7.21 -10.90
CA ILE A 44 -3.24 -7.12 -11.04
C ILE A 44 -3.84 -8.44 -10.53
N VAL A 45 -4.63 -8.35 -9.46
CA VAL A 45 -5.31 -9.48 -8.82
C VAL A 45 -6.80 -9.16 -8.71
N SER A 46 -7.60 -9.70 -9.63
CA SER A 46 -9.03 -9.39 -9.64
C SER A 46 -9.84 -10.37 -8.78
N ALA A 47 -10.42 -9.85 -7.69
CA ALA A 47 -11.26 -10.65 -6.80
C ALA A 47 -12.50 -11.24 -7.51
N HIS A 48 -13.09 -10.52 -8.48
CA HIS A 48 -14.30 -10.93 -9.15
C HIS A 48 -14.06 -11.70 -10.45
N ARG A 49 -12.97 -11.41 -11.17
CA ARG A 49 -12.70 -12.01 -12.48
C ARG A 49 -11.78 -13.23 -12.41
N THR A 50 -10.92 -13.29 -11.37
CA THR A 50 -9.97 -14.37 -11.13
C THR A 50 -9.95 -14.75 -9.65
N PRO A 51 -11.09 -15.21 -9.07
CA PRO A 51 -11.21 -15.45 -7.63
C PRO A 51 -10.24 -16.51 -7.12
N GLU A 52 -10.01 -17.59 -7.86
CA GLU A 52 -9.06 -18.64 -7.48
C GLU A 52 -7.63 -18.10 -7.40
N ARG A 53 -7.20 -17.25 -8.36
CA ARG A 53 -5.91 -16.59 -8.34
C ARG A 53 -5.77 -15.67 -7.13
N MET A 54 -6.81 -14.94 -6.78
CA MET A 54 -6.82 -14.07 -5.60
C MET A 54 -6.66 -14.87 -4.31
N ILE A 55 -7.37 -15.98 -4.18
CA ILE A 55 -7.28 -16.89 -3.02
C ILE A 55 -5.86 -17.49 -2.93
N GLU A 56 -5.32 -17.98 -4.04
CA GLU A 56 -3.96 -18.50 -4.11
C GLU A 56 -2.93 -17.44 -3.71
N PHE A 57 -3.06 -16.23 -4.25
CA PHE A 57 -2.18 -15.11 -3.96
C PHE A 57 -2.11 -14.83 -2.44
N GLY A 58 -3.27 -14.72 -1.77
CA GLY A 58 -3.31 -14.46 -0.34
C GLY A 58 -2.75 -15.60 0.50
N ARG A 59 -3.06 -16.86 0.15
CA ARG A 59 -2.60 -18.05 0.87
C ARG A 59 -1.09 -18.28 0.76
N THR A 60 -0.50 -17.98 -0.39
CA THR A 60 0.94 -18.18 -0.64
C THR A 60 1.80 -16.98 -0.25
N ALA A 61 1.20 -15.85 0.09
CA ALA A 61 1.90 -14.60 0.35
C ALA A 61 2.99 -14.72 1.44
N VAL A 62 2.69 -15.40 2.55
CA VAL A 62 3.64 -15.65 3.65
C VAL A 62 4.84 -16.49 3.18
N ASP A 63 4.58 -17.57 2.47
CA ASP A 63 5.61 -18.50 1.98
C ASP A 63 6.52 -17.84 0.93
N ARG A 64 6.01 -16.87 0.19
CA ARG A 64 6.79 -16.05 -0.75
C ARG A 64 7.66 -14.99 -0.08
N GLY A 65 7.57 -14.84 1.25
CA GLY A 65 8.37 -13.89 2.05
C GLY A 65 7.73 -12.52 2.23
N LEU A 66 6.52 -12.28 1.72
CA LEU A 66 5.79 -11.03 1.93
C LEU A 66 5.51 -10.80 3.41
N LYS A 67 5.44 -9.54 3.79
CA LYS A 67 5.15 -9.06 5.16
C LYS A 67 3.91 -8.19 5.21
N VAL A 68 3.59 -7.49 4.12
CA VAL A 68 2.42 -6.59 4.01
C VAL A 68 1.84 -6.69 2.61
N ILE A 69 0.52 -6.62 2.49
CA ILE A 69 -0.19 -6.48 1.23
C ILE A 69 -0.90 -5.12 1.20
N ILE A 70 -0.62 -4.31 0.17
CA ILE A 70 -1.36 -3.09 -0.13
C ILE A 70 -2.31 -3.42 -1.27
N ALA A 71 -3.61 -3.30 -1.04
CA ALA A 71 -4.63 -3.70 -2.01
C ALA A 71 -5.53 -2.51 -2.38
N GLY A 72 -5.54 -2.12 -3.65
CA GLY A 72 -6.38 -1.06 -4.19
C GLY A 72 -7.60 -1.63 -4.94
N ALA A 73 -8.75 -1.03 -4.73
CA ALA A 73 -9.96 -1.40 -5.46
C ALA A 73 -10.97 -0.24 -5.53
N GLY A 74 -11.75 -0.18 -6.61
CA GLY A 74 -12.81 0.80 -6.83
C GLY A 74 -14.20 0.18 -6.92
N GLY A 75 -15.24 0.97 -6.60
CA GLY A 75 -16.64 0.55 -6.64
C GLY A 75 -16.97 -0.53 -5.60
N ALA A 76 -17.36 -1.72 -6.04
CA ALA A 76 -17.48 -2.92 -5.20
C ALA A 76 -16.07 -3.42 -4.81
N ALA A 77 -15.41 -2.68 -3.95
CA ALA A 77 -14.00 -2.78 -3.64
C ALA A 77 -13.69 -3.95 -2.68
N HIS A 78 -14.00 -5.19 -3.09
CA HIS A 78 -13.94 -6.37 -2.23
C HIS A 78 -12.52 -6.93 -2.08
N LEU A 79 -11.58 -6.61 -2.98
CA LEU A 79 -10.24 -7.21 -3.02
C LEU A 79 -9.49 -7.13 -1.67
N PRO A 80 -9.41 -5.99 -0.97
CA PRO A 80 -8.68 -5.91 0.30
C PRO A 80 -9.24 -6.84 1.38
N GLY A 81 -10.57 -6.85 1.54
CA GLY A 81 -11.26 -7.69 2.51
C GLY A 81 -11.14 -9.18 2.20
N MET A 82 -11.24 -9.55 0.91
CA MET A 82 -11.10 -10.93 0.48
C MET A 82 -9.67 -11.45 0.67
N LEU A 83 -8.65 -10.62 0.42
CA LEU A 83 -7.26 -10.98 0.73
C LEU A 83 -7.06 -11.12 2.24
N ALA A 84 -7.57 -10.19 3.05
CA ALA A 84 -7.45 -10.27 4.50
C ALA A 84 -8.10 -11.53 5.10
N ALA A 85 -9.13 -12.08 4.43
CA ALA A 85 -9.79 -13.31 4.86
C ALA A 85 -8.98 -14.59 4.60
N VAL A 86 -7.95 -14.53 3.73
CA VAL A 86 -7.18 -15.72 3.31
C VAL A 86 -5.68 -15.63 3.62
N THR A 87 -5.23 -14.56 4.28
CA THR A 87 -3.85 -14.38 4.75
C THR A 87 -3.80 -13.95 6.20
N THR A 88 -2.68 -14.20 6.87
CA THR A 88 -2.39 -13.65 8.21
C THR A 88 -1.55 -12.36 8.16
N LEU A 89 -1.14 -11.93 6.97
CA LEU A 89 -0.39 -10.69 6.80
C LEU A 89 -1.28 -9.46 7.01
N PRO A 90 -0.72 -8.34 7.49
CA PRO A 90 -1.39 -7.06 7.46
C PRO A 90 -1.82 -6.70 6.02
N VAL A 91 -3.12 -6.36 5.86
CA VAL A 91 -3.66 -5.86 4.59
C VAL A 91 -4.02 -4.39 4.74
N ILE A 92 -3.49 -3.55 3.87
CA ILE A 92 -3.78 -2.13 3.79
C ILE A 92 -4.69 -1.89 2.58
N GLY A 93 -5.89 -1.41 2.83
CA GLY A 93 -6.89 -1.13 1.80
C GLY A 93 -6.81 0.30 1.29
N VAL A 94 -6.73 0.46 -0.03
CA VAL A 94 -6.74 1.76 -0.70
C VAL A 94 -8.04 1.89 -1.49
N PRO A 95 -9.00 2.74 -1.04
CA PRO A 95 -10.17 3.04 -1.83
C PRO A 95 -9.79 3.84 -3.09
N VAL A 96 -10.12 3.31 -4.28
CA VAL A 96 -9.91 3.98 -5.55
C VAL A 96 -11.22 4.65 -5.98
N ALA A 97 -11.16 5.95 -6.27
CA ALA A 97 -12.33 6.68 -6.74
C ALA A 97 -12.65 6.27 -8.19
N LEU A 98 -13.92 5.98 -8.45
CA LEU A 98 -14.48 5.80 -9.79
C LEU A 98 -15.36 7.01 -10.17
N ALA A 99 -15.91 6.99 -11.39
CA ALA A 99 -16.70 8.10 -11.93
C ALA A 99 -18.01 8.42 -11.16
N LYS A 100 -18.42 7.56 -10.24
CA LYS A 100 -19.63 7.76 -9.42
C LYS A 100 -19.25 7.74 -7.94
N LEU A 101 -19.97 8.53 -7.12
CA LEU A 101 -19.84 8.61 -5.67
C LEU A 101 -18.44 9.02 -5.16
N ASP A 102 -17.56 9.52 -6.03
CA ASP A 102 -16.22 10.05 -5.68
C ASP A 102 -15.39 9.12 -4.78
N GLY A 103 -15.59 7.80 -4.91
CA GLY A 103 -14.90 6.76 -4.14
C GLY A 103 -15.51 6.43 -2.77
N LEU A 104 -16.66 7.02 -2.41
CA LEU A 104 -17.34 6.70 -1.15
C LEU A 104 -17.82 5.25 -1.12
N ASP A 105 -18.29 4.74 -2.24
CA ASP A 105 -18.64 3.32 -2.43
C ASP A 105 -17.44 2.40 -2.19
N SER A 106 -16.27 2.76 -2.73
CA SER A 106 -15.01 2.03 -2.52
C SER A 106 -14.59 2.05 -1.05
N LEU A 107 -14.63 3.22 -0.41
CA LEU A 107 -14.30 3.37 1.01
C LEU A 107 -15.21 2.52 1.89
N LEU A 108 -16.53 2.61 1.70
CA LEU A 108 -17.48 1.87 2.51
C LEU A 108 -17.40 0.36 2.27
N SER A 109 -17.05 -0.08 1.06
CA SER A 109 -16.82 -1.51 0.76
C SER A 109 -15.58 -2.07 1.47
N ILE A 110 -14.57 -1.24 1.76
CA ILE A 110 -13.31 -1.69 2.36
C ILE A 110 -13.32 -1.54 3.88
N VAL A 111 -13.86 -0.44 4.42
CA VAL A 111 -13.67 -0.09 5.85
C VAL A 111 -14.56 -0.89 6.79
N GLN A 112 -15.73 -1.38 6.32
CA GLN A 112 -16.74 -2.06 7.15
C GLN A 112 -16.47 -3.57 7.29
N MET A 113 -15.24 -3.93 7.71
CA MET A 113 -14.87 -5.34 7.87
C MET A 113 -15.48 -5.96 9.13
N PRO A 114 -15.84 -7.26 9.10
CA PRO A 114 -16.32 -7.99 10.26
C PRO A 114 -15.21 -8.19 11.28
N ALA A 115 -15.59 -8.37 12.55
CA ALA A 115 -14.65 -8.72 13.61
C ALA A 115 -13.88 -10.01 13.27
N GLY A 116 -12.55 -9.99 13.44
CA GLY A 116 -11.65 -11.10 13.12
C GLY A 116 -10.98 -11.02 11.75
N VAL A 117 -11.41 -10.14 10.85
CA VAL A 117 -10.80 -9.95 9.52
C VAL A 117 -10.47 -8.46 9.31
N PRO A 118 -9.36 -7.95 9.89
CA PRO A 118 -9.03 -6.53 9.84
C PRO A 118 -8.43 -6.11 8.49
N VAL A 119 -8.80 -4.91 8.03
CA VAL A 119 -8.13 -4.19 6.93
C VAL A 119 -7.80 -2.78 7.43
N ALA A 120 -6.52 -2.38 7.33
CA ALA A 120 -6.10 -1.02 7.64
C ALA A 120 -6.43 -0.09 6.46
N THR A 121 -7.59 0.55 6.50
CA THR A 121 -8.08 1.37 5.38
C THR A 121 -7.50 2.79 5.45
N VAL A 122 -6.86 3.24 4.36
CA VAL A 122 -6.40 4.62 4.20
C VAL A 122 -7.47 5.50 3.53
N SER A 123 -7.20 6.79 3.37
CA SER A 123 -8.10 7.72 2.67
C SER A 123 -8.34 7.32 1.21
N ILE A 124 -9.44 7.81 0.61
CA ILE A 124 -9.71 7.67 -0.83
C ILE A 124 -8.52 8.24 -1.61
N GLY A 125 -7.96 7.47 -2.54
CA GLY A 125 -6.76 7.83 -3.29
C GLY A 125 -5.46 7.84 -2.48
N GLY A 126 -5.49 7.41 -1.21
CA GLY A 126 -4.38 7.52 -0.26
C GLY A 126 -3.25 6.49 -0.44
N ALA A 127 -2.94 6.06 -1.65
CA ALA A 127 -1.97 5.01 -1.92
C ALA A 127 -0.56 5.33 -1.39
N ARG A 128 -0.10 6.61 -1.46
CA ARG A 128 1.16 7.01 -0.86
C ARG A 128 1.19 6.72 0.65
N ASN A 129 0.11 7.06 1.36
CA ASN A 129 0.01 6.77 2.80
C ASN A 129 -0.05 5.27 3.09
N ALA A 130 -0.61 4.46 2.18
CA ALA A 130 -0.54 2.99 2.30
C ALA A 130 0.92 2.48 2.20
N GLY A 131 1.72 3.00 1.27
CA GLY A 131 3.15 2.71 1.18
C GLY A 131 3.92 3.12 2.45
N LEU A 132 3.66 4.33 2.98
CA LEU A 132 4.26 4.81 4.22
C LEU A 132 3.81 3.98 5.43
N LEU A 133 2.56 3.52 5.49
CA LEU A 133 2.08 2.64 6.55
C LEU A 133 2.75 1.27 6.50
N ALA A 134 2.92 0.70 5.30
CA ALA A 134 3.68 -0.53 5.11
C ALA A 134 5.14 -0.37 5.58
N ALA A 135 5.80 0.74 5.23
CA ALA A 135 7.14 1.06 5.72
C ALA A 135 7.19 1.13 7.26
N ARG A 136 6.20 1.76 7.90
CA ARG A 136 6.10 1.82 9.38
C ARG A 136 5.89 0.43 10.01
N ILE A 137 5.08 -0.43 9.39
CA ILE A 137 4.90 -1.80 9.87
C ILE A 137 6.23 -2.55 9.82
N LEU A 138 6.98 -2.45 8.72
CA LEU A 138 8.28 -3.11 8.57
C LEU A 138 9.33 -2.55 9.53
N SER A 139 9.32 -1.24 9.80
CA SER A 139 10.28 -0.57 10.68
C SER A 139 10.20 -1.01 12.15
N THR A 140 9.13 -1.66 12.57
CA THR A 140 9.00 -2.23 13.93
C THR A 140 10.04 -3.31 14.22
N SER A 141 10.63 -3.89 13.18
CA SER A 141 11.69 -4.91 13.24
C SER A 141 12.92 -4.57 12.39
N ASP A 142 13.02 -3.34 11.89
CA ASP A 142 14.12 -2.83 11.07
C ASP A 142 14.51 -1.43 11.53
N SER A 143 15.64 -1.33 12.27
CA SER A 143 16.12 -0.08 12.85
C SER A 143 16.62 0.92 11.80
N GLU A 144 17.21 0.46 10.69
CA GLU A 144 17.63 1.33 9.60
C GLU A 144 16.44 2.00 8.92
N LEU A 145 15.39 1.22 8.68
CA LEU A 145 14.14 1.75 8.14
C LEU A 145 13.47 2.73 9.13
N ALA A 146 13.54 2.44 10.44
CA ALA A 146 13.01 3.34 11.46
C ALA A 146 13.73 4.71 11.46
N GLU A 147 15.06 4.73 11.31
CA GLU A 147 15.85 5.97 11.20
C GLU A 147 15.49 6.77 9.93
N LYS A 148 15.31 6.09 8.78
CA LYS A 148 14.84 6.74 7.55
C LYS A 148 13.47 7.38 7.72
N LEU A 149 12.54 6.72 8.39
CA LEU A 149 11.21 7.26 8.69
C LEU A 149 11.25 8.44 9.67
N ALA A 150 12.14 8.42 10.66
CA ALA A 150 12.36 9.55 11.56
C ALA A 150 12.90 10.77 10.78
N THR A 151 13.86 10.56 9.91
CA THR A 151 14.42 11.62 9.04
C THR A 151 13.33 12.18 8.11
N PHE A 152 12.50 11.32 7.54
CA PHE A 152 11.35 11.75 6.72
C PHE A 152 10.37 12.62 7.52
N ALA A 153 10.09 12.28 8.79
CA ALA A 153 9.20 13.07 9.65
C ALA A 153 9.76 14.47 9.92
N LEU A 154 11.06 14.60 10.20
CA LEU A 154 11.73 15.90 10.34
C LEU A 154 11.64 16.75 9.06
N GLY A 155 11.73 16.11 7.90
CA GLY A 155 11.53 16.80 6.62
C GLY A 155 10.13 17.39 6.45
N LEU A 156 9.09 16.73 6.99
CA LEU A 156 7.73 17.27 6.99
C LEU A 156 7.59 18.50 7.90
N GLU A 157 8.26 18.50 9.06
CA GLU A 157 8.29 19.66 9.96
C GLU A 157 8.95 20.87 9.27
N GLN A 158 10.09 20.65 8.62
CA GLN A 158 10.79 21.70 7.87
C GLN A 158 9.90 22.26 6.73
N LEU A 159 9.20 21.38 6.00
CA LEU A 159 8.26 21.81 4.94
C LEU A 159 7.17 22.75 5.48
N VAL A 160 6.66 22.49 6.69
CA VAL A 160 5.65 23.35 7.33
C VAL A 160 6.27 24.69 7.74
N ALA A 161 7.49 24.69 8.30
CA ALA A 161 8.21 25.90 8.66
C ALA A 161 8.44 26.80 7.44
N ASP A 162 8.89 26.22 6.31
CA ASP A 162 9.11 26.95 5.06
C ASP A 162 7.81 27.58 4.51
N LYS A 163 6.71 26.83 4.57
CA LYS A 163 5.39 27.33 4.16
C LYS A 163 4.92 28.50 5.03
N ASN A 164 5.16 28.42 6.34
CA ASN A 164 4.81 29.51 7.27
C ASN A 164 5.65 30.77 6.97
N ALA A 165 6.95 30.62 6.73
CA ALA A 165 7.81 31.75 6.36
C ALA A 165 7.36 32.39 5.02
N ALA A 166 7.03 31.56 4.02
CA ALA A 166 6.52 32.02 2.74
C ALA A 166 5.16 32.72 2.85
N LEU A 167 4.29 32.28 3.76
CA LEU A 167 3.01 32.94 4.01
C LEU A 167 3.22 34.32 4.73
N ALA A 168 4.07 34.36 5.75
CA ALA A 168 4.36 35.59 6.49
C ALA A 168 4.93 36.69 5.58
N SER A 169 5.69 36.33 4.53
CA SER A 169 6.21 37.30 3.56
C SER A 169 5.15 37.90 2.63
N LYS A 170 3.89 37.40 2.64
CA LYS A 170 2.78 37.88 1.81
C LYS A 170 1.76 38.70 2.59
N LEU A 171 1.90 38.73 3.93
CA LEU A 171 1.05 39.49 4.84
C LEU A 171 1.70 40.81 5.22
#